data_ea13f4fdb20d2cd126c7b38bf8bb6aeb
#
_entry.id   ea13f4fdb20d2cd126c7b38bf8bb6aeb
#
_cell.length_a   1.000
_cell.length_b   1.000
_cell.length_c   1.000
_cell.angle_alpha   90.00
_cell.angle_beta   90.00
_cell.angle_gamma   90.00
#
_symmetry.space_group_name_H-M   'P 1'
#
loop_
_entity.id
_entity.type
_entity.pdbx_description
1 polymer ?
#
loop_
_entity_poly.entity_id
_entity_poly.type
_entity_poly.pdbx_seq_one_letter_code
_entity_poly.pdbx_strand_id
1 'polypeptide(L)'
;MKKHYDTAVIGGGIIGCAISYELAKTQQNVVLFEGGEVGRKTTSAAAGMLGAHAECENRDAFFDFAMHSQRLYEAAGQELEEVCGIDIRRHNGGMLKLAYTEEDIARLRKMDDLPSVTWLSAEDALEKEPYASKDILGASFIKDDVHVEPYYVCKAYAKGARRYGAHIYEHTQVTTVKRVNGEYCITTSGGDVYADKVAVASGVWSGRFFSQLGLGQPFFPVKGECLSVWNDDTPLTKTLYHDHCYVVPRKSGRLVIGATMKQGDWSDTPDIGGIEAVIAKAKTMLPAIEHMKIDRFWAGLRPGTKDGKPFIGRHPEDSGLIFAAGHFRNGILLAPATAVMVRDMILGQQVKREWEEAFRIDRKEAVHI
;
A
#
# COMPACT_ATOMS: atom_id res chain seq x y z
N MET A 1 -35.25 -12.49 -6.06
CA MET A 1 -34.71 -11.66 -7.15
C MET A 1 -33.21 -11.88 -7.22
N LYS A 2 -32.63 -12.06 -8.41
CA LYS A 2 -31.21 -12.16 -8.67
C LYS A 2 -30.55 -10.83 -8.26
N LYS A 3 -29.57 -10.85 -7.34
CA LYS A 3 -28.83 -9.62 -6.99
C LYS A 3 -27.83 -9.33 -8.12
N HIS A 4 -27.99 -8.19 -8.78
CA HIS A 4 -27.17 -7.76 -9.91
C HIS A 4 -26.54 -6.38 -9.64
N TYR A 5 -25.28 -6.21 -10.06
CA TYR A 5 -24.49 -4.99 -9.89
C TYR A 5 -23.78 -4.62 -11.20
N ASP A 6 -23.47 -3.35 -11.38
CA ASP A 6 -22.64 -2.91 -12.52
C ASP A 6 -21.20 -3.43 -12.35
N THR A 7 -20.68 -3.34 -11.12
CA THR A 7 -19.32 -3.80 -10.81
C THR A 7 -19.23 -4.49 -9.46
N ALA A 8 -18.59 -5.66 -9.43
CA ALA A 8 -18.20 -6.34 -8.21
C ALA A 8 -16.70 -6.17 -7.95
N VAL A 9 -16.34 -5.80 -6.73
CA VAL A 9 -14.94 -5.68 -6.25
C VAL A 9 -14.65 -6.80 -5.26
N ILE A 10 -13.57 -7.54 -5.46
CA ILE A 10 -13.17 -8.68 -4.63
C ILE A 10 -11.93 -8.30 -3.81
N GLY A 11 -12.11 -8.20 -2.49
CA GLY A 11 -11.09 -7.82 -1.52
C GLY A 11 -11.31 -6.44 -0.91
N GLY A 12 -11.47 -6.39 0.42
CA GLY A 12 -11.71 -5.19 1.22
C GLY A 12 -10.43 -4.58 1.81
N GLY A 13 -9.28 -4.79 1.18
CA GLY A 13 -8.07 -4.02 1.46
C GLY A 13 -8.17 -2.59 0.92
N ILE A 14 -7.11 -1.78 1.15
CA ILE A 14 -7.11 -0.37 0.72
C ILE A 14 -7.37 -0.21 -0.77
N ILE A 15 -6.84 -1.09 -1.62
CA ILE A 15 -7.01 -1.04 -3.08
C ILE A 15 -8.48 -1.25 -3.45
N GLY A 16 -9.11 -2.32 -2.95
CA GLY A 16 -10.52 -2.59 -3.26
C GLY A 16 -11.47 -1.54 -2.70
N CYS A 17 -11.20 -1.01 -1.50
CA CYS A 17 -12.00 0.07 -0.92
C CYS A 17 -11.87 1.37 -1.72
N ALA A 18 -10.67 1.73 -2.18
CA ALA A 18 -10.45 2.91 -3.01
C ALA A 18 -11.11 2.76 -4.40
N ILE A 19 -11.01 1.58 -5.04
CA ILE A 19 -11.71 1.28 -6.30
C ILE A 19 -13.23 1.44 -6.11
N SER A 20 -13.78 0.84 -5.05
CA SER A 20 -15.23 0.91 -4.77
C SER A 20 -15.70 2.33 -4.54
N TYR A 21 -14.88 3.15 -3.87
CA TYR A 21 -15.15 4.57 -3.66
C TYR A 21 -15.19 5.35 -4.97
N GLU A 22 -14.15 5.22 -5.79
CA GLU A 22 -14.06 5.91 -7.07
C GLU A 22 -15.17 5.51 -8.05
N LEU A 23 -15.56 4.24 -8.07
CA LEU A 23 -16.68 3.77 -8.89
C LEU A 23 -18.04 4.28 -8.38
N ALA A 24 -18.28 4.20 -7.07
CA ALA A 24 -19.54 4.65 -6.49
C ALA A 24 -19.77 6.16 -6.68
N LYS A 25 -18.71 6.98 -6.66
CA LYS A 25 -18.76 8.41 -7.02
C LYS A 25 -19.34 8.66 -8.43
N THR A 26 -19.18 7.71 -9.34
CA THR A 26 -19.70 7.80 -10.72
C THR A 26 -21.10 7.20 -10.88
N GLN A 27 -21.82 7.01 -9.77
CA GLN A 27 -23.17 6.44 -9.75
C GLN A 27 -23.27 4.97 -10.24
N GLN A 28 -22.15 4.26 -10.27
CA GLN A 28 -22.14 2.81 -10.50
C GLN A 28 -22.77 2.08 -9.31
N ASN A 29 -23.60 1.07 -9.60
CA ASN A 29 -24.09 0.14 -8.58
C ASN A 29 -22.99 -0.86 -8.23
N VAL A 30 -22.23 -0.58 -7.15
CA VAL A 30 -21.03 -1.32 -6.77
C VAL A 30 -21.29 -2.23 -5.60
N VAL A 31 -20.73 -3.45 -5.67
CA VAL A 31 -20.61 -4.36 -4.52
C VAL A 31 -19.15 -4.69 -4.24
N LEU A 32 -18.77 -4.71 -2.97
CA LEU A 32 -17.47 -5.18 -2.50
C LEU A 32 -17.66 -6.38 -1.57
N PHE A 33 -16.86 -7.42 -1.78
CA PHE A 33 -16.81 -8.61 -0.92
C PHE A 33 -15.45 -8.71 -0.23
N GLU A 34 -15.48 -8.86 1.10
CA GLU A 34 -14.31 -9.10 1.95
C GLU A 34 -14.53 -10.37 2.78
N GLY A 35 -13.56 -11.28 2.75
CA GLY A 35 -13.64 -12.54 3.47
C GLY A 35 -13.54 -12.43 4.99
N GLY A 36 -12.95 -11.35 5.49
CA GLY A 36 -12.86 -10.99 6.91
C GLY A 36 -13.45 -9.61 7.17
N GLU A 37 -12.70 -8.77 7.90
CA GLU A 37 -13.03 -7.36 8.13
C GLU A 37 -12.25 -6.46 7.17
N VAL A 38 -12.88 -5.37 6.73
CA VAL A 38 -12.26 -4.37 5.87
C VAL A 38 -10.99 -3.79 6.49
N GLY A 39 -9.90 -3.85 5.71
CA GLY A 39 -8.60 -3.27 6.06
C GLY A 39 -7.80 -4.02 7.12
N ARG A 40 -8.23 -5.17 7.61
CA ARG A 40 -7.62 -5.88 8.76
C ARG A 40 -6.44 -6.79 8.44
N LYS A 41 -6.14 -7.02 7.16
CA LYS A 41 -4.99 -7.85 6.76
C LYS A 41 -3.76 -6.96 6.45
N THR A 42 -3.20 -7.06 5.26
CA THR A 42 -2.00 -6.32 4.83
C THR A 42 -2.11 -4.81 5.04
N THR A 43 -3.29 -4.23 4.84
CA THR A 43 -3.51 -2.78 5.00
C THR A 43 -3.21 -2.29 6.41
N SER A 44 -3.80 -2.91 7.44
CA SER A 44 -3.57 -2.50 8.84
C SER A 44 -2.16 -2.80 9.35
N ALA A 45 -1.45 -3.71 8.68
CA ALA A 45 -0.07 -4.05 9.03
C ALA A 45 0.96 -3.05 8.45
N ALA A 46 0.57 -2.24 7.47
CA ALA A 46 1.48 -1.32 6.79
C ALA A 46 1.83 -0.09 7.65
N ALA A 47 3.03 0.44 7.44
CA ALA A 47 3.47 1.67 8.09
C ALA A 47 2.83 2.94 7.52
N GLY A 48 2.31 2.90 6.30
CA GLY A 48 1.60 4.02 5.69
C GLY A 48 2.46 5.12 5.11
N MET A 49 3.72 4.84 4.84
CA MET A 49 4.61 5.77 4.14
C MET A 49 4.10 6.01 2.72
N LEU A 50 4.10 7.28 2.30
CA LEU A 50 3.81 7.72 0.94
C LEU A 50 5.15 8.07 0.26
N GLY A 51 6.07 7.11 0.32
CA GLY A 51 7.48 7.28 -0.01
C GLY A 51 7.79 7.02 -1.48
N ALA A 52 7.25 7.81 -2.41
CA ALA A 52 7.53 7.64 -3.84
C ALA A 52 9.02 7.73 -4.15
N HIS A 53 9.74 8.67 -3.53
CA HIS A 53 11.18 8.82 -3.70
C HIS A 53 11.99 7.75 -2.93
N ALA A 54 11.46 7.29 -1.80
CA ALA A 54 12.16 6.31 -0.97
C ALA A 54 12.12 4.88 -1.54
N GLU A 55 11.06 4.54 -2.27
CA GLU A 55 10.77 3.18 -2.72
C GLU A 55 11.12 2.92 -4.20
N CYS A 56 11.32 3.97 -5.01
CA CYS A 56 11.61 3.84 -6.43
C CYS A 56 13.07 4.20 -6.72
N GLU A 57 13.85 3.22 -7.15
CA GLU A 57 15.27 3.43 -7.51
C GLU A 57 15.45 3.98 -8.93
N ASN A 58 14.48 3.74 -9.82
CA ASN A 58 14.51 4.15 -11.23
C ASN A 58 13.39 5.13 -11.54
N ARG A 59 13.66 6.07 -12.45
CA ARG A 59 12.67 7.06 -12.95
C ARG A 59 11.92 6.50 -14.17
N ASP A 60 11.20 5.41 -13.94
CA ASP A 60 10.38 4.76 -14.96
C ASP A 60 8.88 5.09 -14.79
N ALA A 61 8.02 4.40 -15.56
CA ALA A 61 6.57 4.56 -15.47
C ALA A 61 6.03 4.24 -14.07
N PHE A 62 6.70 3.37 -13.30
CA PHE A 62 6.32 3.07 -11.92
C PHE A 62 6.57 4.25 -10.99
N PHE A 63 7.73 4.91 -11.11
CA PHE A 63 8.02 6.13 -10.35
C PHE A 63 7.04 7.26 -10.68
N ASP A 64 6.77 7.49 -11.98
CA ASP A 64 5.78 8.50 -12.42
C ASP A 64 4.38 8.21 -11.85
N PHE A 65 3.96 6.96 -11.84
CA PHE A 65 2.69 6.53 -11.24
C PHE A 65 2.66 6.73 -9.72
N ALA A 66 3.77 6.39 -9.03
CA ALA A 66 3.91 6.59 -7.59
C ALA A 66 3.85 8.07 -7.20
N MET A 67 4.55 8.93 -7.94
CA MET A 67 4.52 10.38 -7.76
C MET A 67 3.13 10.96 -8.04
N HIS A 68 2.44 10.46 -9.07
CA HIS A 68 1.07 10.86 -9.35
C HIS A 68 0.15 10.47 -8.18
N SER A 69 0.26 9.24 -7.69
CA SER A 69 -0.54 8.77 -6.56
C SER A 69 -0.28 9.54 -5.27
N GLN A 70 0.99 9.87 -4.99
CA GLN A 70 1.38 10.68 -3.83
C GLN A 70 0.69 12.05 -3.86
N ARG A 71 0.68 12.71 -5.02
CA ARG A 71 -0.01 14.00 -5.18
C ARG A 71 -1.51 13.93 -4.98
N LEU A 72 -2.15 12.81 -5.37
CA LEU A 72 -3.59 12.62 -5.16
C LEU A 72 -3.97 12.51 -3.68
N TYR A 73 -3.05 12.12 -2.80
CA TYR A 73 -3.37 11.91 -1.38
C TYR A 73 -3.82 13.17 -0.65
N GLU A 74 -3.36 14.35 -1.05
CA GLU A 74 -3.75 15.59 -0.39
C GLU A 74 -5.24 15.90 -0.62
N ALA A 75 -5.65 15.91 -1.88
CA ALA A 75 -7.05 16.13 -2.25
C ALA A 75 -7.95 14.98 -1.77
N ALA A 76 -7.50 13.73 -1.91
CA ALA A 76 -8.25 12.56 -1.45
C ALA A 76 -8.47 12.58 0.07
N GLY A 77 -7.48 13.01 0.86
CA GLY A 77 -7.61 13.10 2.31
C GLY A 77 -8.67 14.11 2.74
N GLN A 78 -8.68 15.29 2.14
CA GLN A 78 -9.68 16.34 2.38
C GLN A 78 -11.09 15.86 1.97
N GLU A 79 -11.22 15.36 0.74
CA GLU A 79 -12.50 14.84 0.24
C GLU A 79 -13.07 13.74 1.12
N LEU A 80 -12.24 12.77 1.55
CA LEU A 80 -12.66 11.68 2.42
C LEU A 80 -13.12 12.19 3.79
N GLU A 81 -12.43 13.19 4.37
CA GLU A 81 -12.85 13.79 5.64
C GLU A 81 -14.19 14.49 5.50
N GLU A 82 -14.40 15.28 4.43
CA GLU A 82 -15.67 15.95 4.13
C GLU A 82 -16.81 14.94 3.91
N VAL A 83 -16.56 13.90 3.10
CA VAL A 83 -17.59 12.90 2.76
C VAL A 83 -17.96 12.01 3.93
N CYS A 84 -16.99 11.56 4.74
CA CYS A 84 -17.26 10.54 5.73
C CYS A 84 -16.86 10.91 7.18
N GLY A 85 -16.23 12.07 7.41
CA GLY A 85 -15.81 12.53 8.74
C GLY A 85 -14.66 11.71 9.33
N ILE A 86 -13.77 11.16 8.50
CA ILE A 86 -12.60 10.40 8.94
C ILE A 86 -11.32 11.10 8.49
N ASP A 87 -10.55 11.66 9.43
CA ASP A 87 -9.17 12.14 9.19
C ASP A 87 -8.26 10.92 8.93
N ILE A 88 -7.59 10.90 7.77
CA ILE A 88 -6.62 9.87 7.39
C ILE A 88 -5.30 9.99 8.16
N ARG A 89 -5.18 11.00 9.02
CA ARG A 89 -4.03 11.28 9.88
C ARG A 89 -2.73 11.47 9.08
N ARG A 90 -2.81 12.27 8.00
CA ARG A 90 -1.63 12.62 7.22
C ARG A 90 -0.66 13.43 8.09
N HIS A 91 0.61 13.01 8.08
CA HIS A 91 1.71 13.65 8.82
C HIS A 91 2.77 14.14 7.85
N ASN A 92 3.04 15.46 7.86
CA ASN A 92 3.88 16.14 6.87
C ASN A 92 5.32 16.37 7.36
N GLY A 93 5.85 15.49 8.21
CA GLY A 93 7.21 15.62 8.75
C GLY A 93 8.33 15.37 7.73
N GLY A 94 8.02 14.70 6.62
CA GLY A 94 9.00 14.22 5.67
C GLY A 94 9.75 12.97 6.18
N MET A 95 10.78 12.57 5.44
CA MET A 95 11.61 11.39 5.74
C MET A 95 13.09 11.77 5.73
N LEU A 96 13.85 11.20 6.66
CA LEU A 96 15.31 11.18 6.65
C LEU A 96 15.78 9.77 6.29
N LYS A 97 16.40 9.61 5.11
CA LYS A 97 17.15 8.38 4.76
C LYS A 97 18.57 8.55 5.25
N LEU A 98 18.92 7.79 6.29
CA LEU A 98 20.18 7.93 7.01
C LEU A 98 21.32 7.20 6.28
N ALA A 99 22.51 7.79 6.27
CA ALA A 99 23.74 7.22 5.74
C ALA A 99 24.72 6.93 6.86
N TYR A 100 25.26 5.71 6.88
CA TYR A 100 26.28 5.25 7.84
C TYR A 100 27.61 4.89 7.16
N THR A 101 27.60 4.77 5.83
CA THR A 101 28.78 4.42 5.03
C THR A 101 28.90 5.36 3.83
N GLU A 102 30.09 5.44 3.24
CA GLU A 102 30.31 6.17 1.97
C GLU A 102 29.45 5.59 0.83
N GLU A 103 29.15 4.29 0.84
CA GLU A 103 28.27 3.66 -0.13
C GLU A 103 26.84 4.15 0.02
N ASP A 104 26.36 4.33 1.27
CA ASP A 104 25.06 4.94 1.53
C ASP A 104 25.00 6.36 0.96
N ILE A 105 26.03 7.17 1.21
CA ILE A 105 26.11 8.54 0.68
C ILE A 105 26.02 8.52 -0.84
N ALA A 106 26.87 7.71 -1.50
CA ALA A 106 26.87 7.63 -2.96
C ALA A 106 25.53 7.18 -3.55
N ARG A 107 24.84 6.24 -2.88
CA ARG A 107 23.51 5.77 -3.27
C ARG A 107 22.43 6.83 -3.08
N LEU A 108 22.39 7.47 -1.93
CA LEU A 108 21.35 8.45 -1.59
C LEU A 108 21.47 9.73 -2.42
N ARG A 109 22.68 10.17 -2.72
CA ARG A 109 22.92 11.37 -3.54
C ARG A 109 22.54 11.23 -5.02
N LYS A 110 22.22 10.03 -5.50
CA LYS A 110 21.66 9.84 -6.86
C LYS A 110 20.32 10.55 -7.08
N MET A 111 19.66 10.98 -6.01
CA MET A 111 18.37 11.66 -6.06
C MET A 111 18.47 13.17 -5.75
N ASP A 112 19.65 13.73 -5.57
CA ASP A 112 19.85 15.13 -5.18
C ASP A 112 19.34 16.15 -6.22
N ASP A 113 19.11 15.74 -7.46
CA ASP A 113 18.53 16.55 -8.51
C ASP A 113 16.99 16.66 -8.46
N LEU A 114 16.33 15.91 -7.55
CA LEU A 114 14.89 15.99 -7.34
C LEU A 114 14.55 17.17 -6.41
N PRO A 115 13.57 18.02 -6.76
CA PRO A 115 13.26 19.24 -6.00
C PRO A 115 12.84 19.02 -4.54
N SER A 116 12.33 17.83 -4.22
CA SER A 116 11.88 17.46 -2.86
C SER A 116 12.96 16.76 -2.03
N VAL A 117 14.13 16.53 -2.61
CA VAL A 117 15.24 15.81 -1.95
C VAL A 117 16.36 16.81 -1.67
N THR A 118 16.90 16.78 -0.45
CA THR A 118 18.02 17.62 -0.04
C THR A 118 19.00 16.77 0.76
N TRP A 119 20.25 16.72 0.33
CA TRP A 119 21.31 16.12 1.13
C TRP A 119 21.63 17.02 2.33
N LEU A 120 21.74 16.43 3.50
CA LEU A 120 22.12 17.07 4.76
C LEU A 120 23.42 16.46 5.29
N SER A 121 24.29 17.33 5.82
CA SER A 121 25.39 16.87 6.67
C SER A 121 24.85 16.17 7.91
N ALA A 122 25.71 15.46 8.65
CA ALA A 122 25.31 14.86 9.93
C ALA A 122 24.80 15.91 10.92
N GLU A 123 25.45 17.08 10.98
CA GLU A 123 25.07 18.20 11.85
C GLU A 123 23.68 18.73 11.46
N ASP A 124 23.42 19.04 10.18
CA ASP A 124 22.14 19.56 9.69
C ASP A 124 21.02 18.53 9.88
N ALA A 125 21.31 17.24 9.70
CA ALA A 125 20.35 16.18 9.92
C ALA A 125 19.95 16.04 11.40
N LEU A 126 20.91 16.14 12.31
CA LEU A 126 20.68 16.13 13.75
C LEU A 126 20.01 17.41 14.25
N GLU A 127 20.23 18.57 13.62
CA GLU A 127 19.46 19.78 13.91
C GLU A 127 17.98 19.59 13.55
N LYS A 128 17.69 18.93 12.41
CA LYS A 128 16.30 18.64 12.00
C LYS A 128 15.63 17.54 12.83
N GLU A 129 16.38 16.56 13.31
CA GLU A 129 15.89 15.44 14.11
C GLU A 129 16.90 15.06 15.19
N PRO A 130 16.88 15.75 16.34
CA PRO A 130 17.92 15.62 17.39
C PRO A 130 17.98 14.24 18.05
N TYR A 131 16.96 13.43 17.89
CA TYR A 131 16.88 12.10 18.47
C TYR A 131 17.43 11.00 17.56
N ALA A 132 17.75 11.31 16.30
CA ALA A 132 18.41 10.37 15.42
C ALA A 132 19.81 10.00 15.96
N SER A 133 20.32 8.85 15.53
CA SER A 133 21.66 8.39 15.92
C SER A 133 22.74 9.40 15.56
N LYS A 134 23.69 9.62 16.46
CA LYS A 134 24.85 10.49 16.23
C LYS A 134 25.93 9.86 15.33
N ASP A 135 25.80 8.57 15.02
CA ASP A 135 26.76 7.82 14.21
C ASP A 135 26.51 7.97 12.70
N ILE A 136 25.52 8.79 12.29
CA ILE A 136 25.24 9.04 10.88
C ILE A 136 26.35 9.90 10.24
N LEU A 137 26.65 9.62 8.97
CA LEU A 137 27.54 10.44 8.14
C LEU A 137 26.78 11.56 7.42
N GLY A 138 25.46 11.47 7.36
CA GLY A 138 24.56 12.42 6.75
C GLY A 138 23.20 11.77 6.47
N ALA A 139 22.32 12.50 5.79
CA ALA A 139 21.00 12.00 5.41
C ALA A 139 20.46 12.68 4.16
N SER A 140 19.67 11.98 3.35
CA SER A 140 18.78 12.61 2.38
C SER A 140 17.47 12.95 3.08
N PHE A 141 17.15 14.23 3.17
CA PHE A 141 15.84 14.71 3.60
C PHE A 141 14.90 14.76 2.40
N ILE A 142 13.79 14.01 2.48
CA ILE A 142 12.76 13.93 1.45
C ILE A 142 11.50 14.57 2.01
N LYS A 143 11.23 15.81 1.59
CA LYS A 143 10.15 16.63 2.14
C LYS A 143 8.77 16.06 1.86
N ASP A 144 8.56 15.49 0.67
CA ASP A 144 7.26 15.03 0.20
C ASP A 144 6.96 13.56 0.57
N ASP A 145 7.96 12.80 1.04
CA ASP A 145 7.76 11.44 1.55
C ASP A 145 7.18 11.47 2.97
N VAL A 146 5.89 11.70 3.02
CA VAL A 146 5.07 11.82 4.23
C VAL A 146 4.43 10.46 4.58
N HIS A 147 3.59 10.40 5.62
CA HIS A 147 2.85 9.18 5.93
C HIS A 147 1.41 9.44 6.36
N VAL A 148 0.60 8.39 6.31
CA VAL A 148 -0.80 8.33 6.75
C VAL A 148 -1.00 7.16 7.69
N GLU A 149 -2.17 7.05 8.33
CA GLU A 149 -2.53 5.84 9.06
C GLU A 149 -3.39 4.91 8.18
N PRO A 150 -2.83 3.78 7.69
CA PRO A 150 -3.43 2.94 6.65
C PRO A 150 -4.84 2.46 6.93
N TYR A 151 -5.08 2.06 8.19
CA TYR A 151 -6.41 1.59 8.60
C TYR A 151 -7.47 2.69 8.49
N TYR A 152 -7.14 3.94 8.88
CA TYR A 152 -8.07 5.07 8.76
C TYR A 152 -8.31 5.44 7.30
N VAL A 153 -7.29 5.40 6.44
CA VAL A 153 -7.45 5.59 4.99
C VAL A 153 -8.42 4.56 4.41
N CYS A 154 -8.21 3.29 4.72
CA CYS A 154 -9.06 2.21 4.22
C CYS A 154 -10.51 2.34 4.73
N LYS A 155 -10.69 2.65 6.02
CA LYS A 155 -12.02 2.93 6.61
C LYS A 155 -12.70 4.13 5.97
N ALA A 156 -11.94 5.19 5.65
CA ALA A 156 -12.47 6.38 5.01
C ALA A 156 -12.99 6.04 3.60
N TYR A 157 -12.21 5.33 2.79
CA TYR A 157 -12.64 4.86 1.49
C TYR A 157 -13.89 3.95 1.58
N ALA A 158 -13.89 2.97 2.47
CA ALA A 158 -15.02 2.07 2.64
C ALA A 158 -16.31 2.80 3.10
N LYS A 159 -16.18 3.73 4.07
CA LYS A 159 -17.31 4.52 4.55
C LYS A 159 -17.80 5.51 3.49
N GLY A 160 -16.88 6.14 2.75
CA GLY A 160 -17.19 7.01 1.63
C GLY A 160 -17.91 6.27 0.50
N ALA A 161 -17.43 5.06 0.12
CA ALA A 161 -18.08 4.21 -0.86
C ALA A 161 -19.54 3.88 -0.46
N ARG A 162 -19.75 3.51 0.82
CA ARG A 162 -21.13 3.28 1.34
C ARG A 162 -22.00 4.54 1.26
N ARG A 163 -21.46 5.73 1.48
CA ARG A 163 -22.20 7.00 1.35
C ARG A 163 -22.62 7.31 -0.08
N TYR A 164 -21.84 6.86 -1.07
CA TYR A 164 -22.19 6.92 -2.49
C TYR A 164 -23.01 5.72 -2.98
N GLY A 165 -23.50 4.85 -2.07
CA GLY A 165 -24.42 3.76 -2.39
C GLY A 165 -23.76 2.39 -2.62
N ALA A 166 -22.45 2.25 -2.49
CA ALA A 166 -21.82 0.93 -2.61
C ALA A 166 -22.24 -0.02 -1.48
N HIS A 167 -22.49 -1.28 -1.83
CA HIS A 167 -22.73 -2.35 -0.87
C HIS A 167 -21.39 -3.02 -0.50
N ILE A 168 -21.07 -3.09 0.77
CA ILE A 168 -19.85 -3.75 1.27
C ILE A 168 -20.23 -4.87 2.23
N TYR A 169 -19.93 -6.10 1.81
CA TYR A 169 -20.18 -7.32 2.57
C TYR A 169 -18.84 -7.83 3.16
N GLU A 170 -18.73 -7.70 4.47
CA GLU A 170 -17.65 -8.29 5.26
C GLU A 170 -17.99 -9.74 5.61
N HIS A 171 -16.99 -10.53 6.02
CA HIS A 171 -17.14 -11.97 6.32
C HIS A 171 -17.79 -12.76 5.19
N THR A 172 -17.62 -12.29 3.94
CA THR A 172 -18.22 -12.86 2.75
C THR A 172 -17.13 -13.20 1.74
N GLN A 173 -16.65 -14.44 1.83
CA GLN A 173 -15.57 -14.93 0.99
C GLN A 173 -16.06 -15.26 -0.42
N VAL A 174 -15.41 -14.71 -1.43
CA VAL A 174 -15.59 -15.12 -2.83
C VAL A 174 -14.76 -16.37 -3.10
N THR A 175 -15.38 -17.39 -3.65
CA THR A 175 -14.73 -18.67 -3.97
C THR A 175 -14.44 -18.82 -5.46
N THR A 176 -15.35 -18.39 -6.33
CA THR A 176 -15.18 -18.45 -7.78
C THR A 176 -15.74 -17.22 -8.48
N VAL A 177 -15.19 -16.92 -9.64
CA VAL A 177 -15.70 -15.95 -10.60
C VAL A 177 -15.81 -16.66 -11.95
N LYS A 178 -17.00 -16.69 -12.54
CA LYS A 178 -17.24 -17.34 -13.83
C LYS A 178 -18.10 -16.44 -14.72
N ARG A 179 -17.84 -16.43 -16.00
CA ARG A 179 -18.71 -15.76 -16.97
C ARG A 179 -19.85 -16.68 -17.39
N VAL A 180 -21.08 -16.25 -17.25
CA VAL A 180 -22.30 -17.01 -17.54
C VAL A 180 -23.28 -16.09 -18.29
N ASN A 181 -23.66 -16.42 -19.51
CA ASN A 181 -24.61 -15.65 -20.33
C ASN A 181 -24.27 -14.15 -20.47
N GLY A 182 -22.98 -13.81 -20.56
CA GLY A 182 -22.51 -12.42 -20.73
C GLY A 182 -22.25 -11.66 -19.46
N GLU A 183 -22.67 -12.15 -18.29
CA GLU A 183 -22.45 -11.60 -16.95
C GLU A 183 -21.42 -12.43 -16.16
N TYR A 184 -20.90 -11.87 -15.06
CA TYR A 184 -20.12 -12.63 -14.09
C TYR A 184 -21.03 -13.19 -12.99
N CYS A 185 -20.94 -14.48 -12.76
CA CYS A 185 -21.47 -15.15 -11.56
C CYS A 185 -20.35 -15.23 -10.53
N ILE A 186 -20.53 -14.54 -9.42
CA ILE A 186 -19.59 -14.49 -8.29
C ILE A 186 -20.17 -15.37 -7.18
N THR A 187 -19.56 -16.54 -6.96
CA THR A 187 -19.96 -17.45 -5.88
C THR A 187 -19.32 -17.01 -4.58
N THR A 188 -20.13 -16.70 -3.60
CA THR A 188 -19.72 -16.27 -2.27
C THR A 188 -20.18 -17.24 -1.19
N SER A 189 -19.68 -17.12 0.02
CA SER A 189 -20.18 -17.86 1.20
C SER A 189 -21.65 -17.53 1.53
N GLY A 190 -22.19 -16.42 1.00
CA GLY A 190 -23.58 -15.98 1.16
C GLY A 190 -24.47 -16.29 -0.05
N GLY A 191 -23.99 -17.06 -1.04
CA GLY A 191 -24.68 -17.39 -2.28
C GLY A 191 -24.15 -16.65 -3.50
N ASP A 192 -24.79 -16.86 -4.65
CA ASP A 192 -24.36 -16.30 -5.93
C ASP A 192 -24.85 -14.87 -6.11
N VAL A 193 -23.96 -14.02 -6.62
CA VAL A 193 -24.21 -12.63 -6.99
C VAL A 193 -23.74 -12.42 -8.43
N TYR A 194 -24.38 -11.50 -9.14
CA TYR A 194 -24.09 -11.25 -10.55
C TYR A 194 -23.61 -9.82 -10.78
N ALA A 195 -22.67 -9.64 -11.71
CA ALA A 195 -22.18 -8.32 -12.10
C ALA A 195 -21.78 -8.27 -13.57
N ASP A 196 -21.84 -7.08 -14.18
CA ASP A 196 -21.38 -6.86 -15.56
C ASP A 196 -19.86 -6.83 -15.65
N LYS A 197 -19.18 -6.36 -14.59
CA LYS A 197 -17.73 -6.25 -14.50
C LYS A 197 -17.21 -6.69 -13.13
N VAL A 198 -15.97 -7.15 -13.08
CA VAL A 198 -15.31 -7.59 -11.84
C VAL A 198 -13.92 -6.97 -11.74
N ALA A 199 -13.62 -6.40 -10.56
CA ALA A 199 -12.30 -5.95 -10.18
C ALA A 199 -11.75 -6.85 -9.04
N VAL A 200 -10.63 -7.55 -9.30
CA VAL A 200 -9.97 -8.41 -8.31
C VAL A 200 -8.85 -7.63 -7.63
N ALA A 201 -9.03 -7.34 -6.33
CA ALA A 201 -8.12 -6.56 -5.48
C ALA A 201 -7.78 -7.29 -4.16
N SER A 202 -7.68 -8.63 -4.21
CA SER A 202 -7.55 -9.50 -3.04
C SER A 202 -6.10 -9.74 -2.58
N GLY A 203 -5.18 -8.79 -2.86
CA GLY A 203 -3.79 -8.83 -2.42
C GLY A 203 -3.06 -10.09 -2.88
N VAL A 204 -2.34 -10.76 -1.97
CA VAL A 204 -1.60 -12.00 -2.28
C VAL A 204 -2.53 -13.15 -2.69
N TRP A 205 -3.79 -13.13 -2.26
CA TRP A 205 -4.79 -14.14 -2.62
C TRP A 205 -5.33 -13.97 -4.04
N SER A 206 -5.00 -12.89 -4.75
CA SER A 206 -5.35 -12.68 -6.16
C SER A 206 -4.78 -13.76 -7.08
N GLY A 207 -3.70 -14.41 -6.70
CA GLY A 207 -3.10 -15.51 -7.45
C GLY A 207 -4.07 -16.67 -7.69
N ARG A 208 -4.97 -16.95 -6.75
CA ARG A 208 -6.02 -17.95 -6.92
C ARG A 208 -6.92 -17.63 -8.12
N PHE A 209 -7.33 -16.37 -8.26
CA PHE A 209 -8.17 -15.94 -9.38
C PHE A 209 -7.40 -15.90 -10.70
N PHE A 210 -6.12 -15.49 -10.67
CA PHE A 210 -5.24 -15.59 -11.83
C PHE A 210 -5.17 -17.03 -12.36
N SER A 211 -4.91 -18.01 -11.48
CA SER A 211 -4.83 -19.42 -11.88
C SER A 211 -6.17 -19.97 -12.39
N GLN A 212 -7.29 -19.61 -11.75
CA GLN A 212 -8.62 -20.03 -12.19
C GLN A 212 -8.98 -19.50 -13.58
N LEU A 213 -8.36 -18.40 -13.98
CA LEU A 213 -8.64 -17.69 -15.23
C LEU A 213 -7.52 -17.87 -16.28
N GLY A 214 -6.62 -18.85 -16.06
CA GLY A 214 -5.61 -19.24 -17.04
C GLY A 214 -4.36 -18.35 -17.09
N LEU A 215 -4.15 -17.47 -16.10
CA LEU A 215 -3.07 -16.47 -16.09
C LEU A 215 -1.82 -16.86 -15.28
N GLY A 216 -1.69 -18.08 -14.80
CA GLY A 216 -0.55 -18.51 -13.98
C GLY A 216 -0.63 -18.01 -12.52
N GLN A 217 0.51 -17.95 -11.82
CA GLN A 217 0.61 -17.61 -10.38
C GLN A 217 1.75 -16.62 -10.13
N PRO A 218 1.56 -15.32 -10.41
CA PRO A 218 2.63 -14.33 -10.30
C PRO A 218 2.86 -13.80 -8.87
N PHE A 219 1.97 -14.10 -7.93
CA PHE A 219 2.01 -13.55 -6.58
C PHE A 219 2.60 -14.52 -5.57
N PHE A 220 3.41 -13.98 -4.66
CA PHE A 220 3.92 -14.70 -3.50
C PHE A 220 3.86 -13.82 -2.25
N PRO A 221 3.71 -14.41 -1.04
CA PRO A 221 3.72 -13.63 0.18
C PRO A 221 5.14 -13.18 0.52
N VAL A 222 5.25 -11.94 0.99
CA VAL A 222 6.44 -11.45 1.66
C VAL A 222 6.02 -10.96 3.04
N LYS A 223 6.27 -11.78 4.05
CA LYS A 223 5.94 -11.47 5.43
C LYS A 223 6.80 -10.31 5.94
N GLY A 224 6.16 -9.32 6.53
CA GLY A 224 6.79 -8.21 7.23
C GLY A 224 6.34 -8.15 8.67
N GLU A 225 7.30 -8.25 9.59
CA GLU A 225 7.06 -8.17 11.02
C GLU A 225 7.39 -6.77 11.51
N CYS A 226 6.52 -6.25 12.34
CA CYS A 226 6.58 -4.89 12.86
C CYS A 226 6.28 -4.87 14.36
N LEU A 227 6.69 -3.78 15.01
CA LEU A 227 6.25 -3.47 16.36
C LEU A 227 5.88 -1.99 16.47
N SER A 228 5.17 -1.65 17.56
CA SER A 228 5.02 -0.26 17.98
C SER A 228 5.47 -0.10 19.42
N VAL A 229 5.99 1.09 19.70
CA VAL A 229 6.41 1.51 21.04
C VAL A 229 5.79 2.85 21.39
N TRP A 230 5.66 3.15 22.69
CA TRP A 230 5.25 4.46 23.18
C TRP A 230 6.45 5.41 23.18
N ASN A 231 6.22 6.63 22.75
CA ASN A 231 7.24 7.66 22.55
C ASN A 231 6.92 8.90 23.40
N ASP A 232 6.89 8.71 24.71
CA ASP A 232 6.48 9.76 25.65
C ASP A 232 7.55 10.87 25.78
N ASP A 233 8.85 10.48 25.74
CA ASP A 233 9.97 11.38 26.08
C ASP A 233 10.85 11.75 24.86
N THR A 234 10.55 11.26 23.66
CA THR A 234 11.39 11.41 22.46
C THR A 234 10.55 11.80 21.26
N PRO A 235 10.10 13.06 21.15
CA PRO A 235 9.14 13.48 20.11
C PRO A 235 9.76 13.47 18.72
N LEU A 236 9.89 12.27 18.12
CA LEU A 236 10.31 12.10 16.73
C LEU A 236 9.30 12.79 15.81
N THR A 237 9.78 13.65 14.91
CA THR A 237 8.94 14.44 14.02
C THR A 237 8.99 13.95 12.57
N LYS A 238 10.04 13.22 12.20
CA LYS A 238 10.28 12.71 10.85
C LYS A 238 10.33 11.19 10.83
N THR A 239 9.98 10.61 9.71
CA THR A 239 10.27 9.19 9.48
C THR A 239 11.77 9.01 9.33
N LEU A 240 12.36 8.10 10.11
CA LEU A 240 13.73 7.64 9.90
C LEU A 240 13.71 6.37 9.05
N TYR A 241 14.63 6.28 8.09
CA TYR A 241 14.72 5.14 7.17
C TYR A 241 16.18 4.77 6.91
N HIS A 242 16.52 3.50 7.05
CA HIS A 242 17.81 2.94 6.67
C HIS A 242 17.68 1.44 6.41
N ASP A 243 18.33 0.94 5.35
CA ASP A 243 18.40 -0.50 5.00
C ASP A 243 17.07 -1.26 5.16
N HIS A 244 16.02 -0.76 4.49
CA HIS A 244 14.65 -1.31 4.51
C HIS A 244 13.97 -1.31 5.89
N CYS A 245 14.62 -0.75 6.91
CA CYS A 245 14.01 -0.51 8.22
C CYS A 245 13.55 0.95 8.34
N TYR A 246 12.45 1.16 9.05
CA TYR A 246 11.87 2.47 9.28
C TYR A 246 11.40 2.64 10.71
N VAL A 247 11.42 3.89 11.18
CA VAL A 247 10.77 4.33 12.43
C VAL A 247 9.83 5.47 12.05
N VAL A 248 8.52 5.23 12.17
CA VAL A 248 7.47 6.16 11.71
C VAL A 248 6.71 6.72 12.91
N PRO A 249 6.79 8.02 13.19
CA PRO A 249 6.04 8.65 14.28
C PRO A 249 4.53 8.70 13.96
N ARG A 250 3.70 8.63 14.99
CA ARG A 250 2.24 8.73 14.91
C ARG A 250 1.72 9.89 15.76
N LYS A 251 0.64 10.52 15.29
CA LYS A 251 -0.07 11.57 16.08
C LYS A 251 -0.50 11.08 17.48
N SER A 252 -0.61 9.77 17.68
CA SER A 252 -0.97 9.16 18.96
C SER A 252 0.18 9.08 19.99
N GLY A 253 1.38 9.56 19.68
CA GLY A 253 2.56 9.41 20.53
C GLY A 253 3.24 8.04 20.41
N ARG A 254 2.87 7.23 19.41
CA ARG A 254 3.52 5.94 19.11
C ARG A 254 4.56 6.07 18.03
N LEU A 255 5.54 5.18 18.03
CA LEU A 255 6.40 4.91 16.88
C LEU A 255 6.04 3.53 16.30
N VAL A 256 5.89 3.46 14.99
CA VAL A 256 5.77 2.19 14.24
C VAL A 256 7.13 1.85 13.67
N ILE A 257 7.62 0.65 13.95
CA ILE A 257 8.93 0.17 13.59
C ILE A 257 8.80 -1.09 12.74
N GLY A 258 9.51 -1.16 11.63
CA GLY A 258 9.47 -2.28 10.69
C GLY A 258 10.50 -2.16 9.59
N ALA A 259 10.65 -3.15 8.75
CA ALA A 259 10.03 -4.45 8.85
C ALA A 259 10.96 -5.54 8.32
N THR A 260 10.72 -6.76 8.73
CA THR A 260 11.37 -7.91 8.07
C THR A 260 10.86 -8.11 6.64
N MET A 261 11.59 -8.93 5.87
CA MET A 261 11.23 -9.34 4.50
C MET A 261 11.47 -10.84 4.33
N LYS A 262 10.48 -11.66 4.75
CA LYS A 262 10.55 -13.13 4.65
C LYS A 262 9.71 -13.60 3.47
N GLN A 263 10.36 -13.87 2.34
CA GLN A 263 9.69 -14.33 1.13
C GLN A 263 9.19 -15.77 1.27
N GLY A 264 7.97 -16.04 0.79
CA GLY A 264 7.36 -17.37 0.80
C GLY A 264 6.72 -17.78 2.14
N ASP A 265 6.86 -16.96 3.20
CA ASP A 265 6.23 -17.23 4.49
C ASP A 265 4.78 -16.74 4.50
N TRP A 266 3.83 -17.68 4.67
CA TRP A 266 2.39 -17.45 4.73
C TRP A 266 1.87 -17.18 6.15
N SER A 267 2.73 -17.25 7.17
CA SER A 267 2.29 -16.95 8.55
C SER A 267 2.03 -15.46 8.74
N ASP A 268 0.96 -15.12 9.41
CA ASP A 268 0.58 -13.74 9.73
C ASP A 268 0.88 -13.36 11.19
N THR A 269 1.68 -14.19 11.87
CA THR A 269 2.15 -13.96 13.25
C THR A 269 3.65 -13.68 13.25
N PRO A 270 4.14 -12.70 14.06
CA PRO A 270 5.56 -12.45 14.20
C PRO A 270 6.26 -13.55 14.99
N ASP A 271 7.53 -13.77 14.72
CA ASP A 271 8.42 -14.59 15.54
C ASP A 271 9.47 -13.75 16.27
N ILE A 272 10.09 -14.35 17.29
CA ILE A 272 11.06 -13.65 18.16
C ILE A 272 12.25 -13.15 17.36
N GLY A 273 12.84 -13.98 16.48
CA GLY A 273 14.01 -13.59 15.71
C GLY A 273 13.74 -12.46 14.72
N GLY A 274 12.52 -12.42 14.14
CA GLY A 274 12.11 -11.31 13.26
C GLY A 274 11.95 -9.99 14.02
N ILE A 275 11.34 -10.03 15.20
CA ILE A 275 11.19 -8.84 16.03
C ILE A 275 12.54 -8.37 16.57
N GLU A 276 13.41 -9.28 17.00
CA GLU A 276 14.77 -8.95 17.45
C GLU A 276 15.57 -8.26 16.35
N ALA A 277 15.54 -8.76 15.12
CA ALA A 277 16.21 -8.15 13.98
C ALA A 277 15.69 -6.74 13.68
N VAL A 278 14.37 -6.52 13.76
CA VAL A 278 13.77 -5.18 13.56
C VAL A 278 14.19 -4.22 14.67
N ILE A 279 14.19 -4.66 15.92
CA ILE A 279 14.63 -3.84 17.07
C ILE A 279 16.11 -3.47 16.93
N ALA A 280 16.97 -4.43 16.57
CA ALA A 280 18.40 -4.16 16.39
C ALA A 280 18.65 -3.08 15.33
N LYS A 281 18.00 -3.17 14.15
CA LYS A 281 18.09 -2.14 13.11
C LYS A 281 17.52 -0.80 13.55
N ALA A 282 16.42 -0.78 14.28
CA ALA A 282 15.82 0.46 14.76
C ALA A 282 16.72 1.17 15.79
N LYS A 283 17.39 0.42 16.66
CA LYS A 283 18.37 0.98 17.63
C LYS A 283 19.54 1.70 16.95
N THR A 284 19.97 1.27 15.78
CA THR A 284 21.02 2.00 15.02
C THR A 284 20.54 3.37 14.56
N MET A 285 19.25 3.52 14.23
CA MET A 285 18.66 4.79 13.78
C MET A 285 18.20 5.69 14.92
N LEU A 286 17.69 5.09 15.99
CA LEU A 286 17.10 5.77 17.15
C LEU A 286 17.51 5.03 18.42
N PRO A 287 18.69 5.30 19.02
CA PRO A 287 19.18 4.59 20.20
C PRO A 287 18.23 4.61 21.40
N ALA A 288 17.45 5.69 21.57
CA ALA A 288 16.48 5.84 22.63
C ALA A 288 15.39 4.76 22.66
N ILE A 289 15.17 4.03 21.56
CA ILE A 289 14.21 2.90 21.48
C ILE A 289 14.45 1.86 22.59
N GLU A 290 15.70 1.71 23.06
CA GLU A 290 16.03 0.73 24.11
C GLU A 290 15.23 0.92 25.40
N HIS A 291 14.81 2.14 25.69
CA HIS A 291 14.09 2.50 26.92
C HIS A 291 12.58 2.69 26.71
N MET A 292 12.10 2.54 25.46
CA MET A 292 10.68 2.75 25.14
C MET A 292 9.83 1.53 25.52
N LYS A 293 8.59 1.78 25.91
CA LYS A 293 7.65 0.72 26.26
C LYS A 293 7.02 0.13 25.01
N ILE A 294 7.01 -1.19 24.91
CA ILE A 294 6.36 -1.92 23.81
C ILE A 294 4.84 -1.75 23.93
N ASP A 295 4.18 -1.41 22.81
CA ASP A 295 2.73 -1.39 22.68
C ASP A 295 2.23 -2.73 22.12
N ARG A 296 2.73 -3.15 20.95
CA ARG A 296 2.32 -4.41 20.30
C ARG A 296 3.30 -4.88 19.23
N PHE A 297 3.16 -6.15 18.85
CA PHE A 297 3.78 -6.78 17.70
C PHE A 297 2.74 -7.25 16.70
N TRP A 298 3.08 -7.25 15.40
CA TRP A 298 2.22 -7.82 14.37
C TRP A 298 3.04 -8.19 13.12
N ALA A 299 2.43 -8.99 12.24
CA ALA A 299 2.96 -9.27 10.93
C ALA A 299 1.88 -9.03 9.85
N GLY A 300 2.32 -8.87 8.61
CA GLY A 300 1.45 -8.76 7.46
C GLY A 300 2.08 -9.35 6.20
N LEU A 301 1.23 -9.85 5.31
CA LEU A 301 1.65 -10.49 4.07
C LEU A 301 1.58 -9.49 2.92
N ARG A 302 2.72 -9.01 2.46
CA ARG A 302 2.79 -8.17 1.26
C ARG A 302 2.59 -9.04 0.02
N PRO A 303 1.77 -8.60 -0.96
CA PRO A 303 1.63 -9.31 -2.23
C PRO A 303 2.83 -9.03 -3.13
N GLY A 304 3.86 -9.86 -3.05
CA GLY A 304 5.07 -9.78 -3.87
C GLY A 304 4.82 -10.19 -5.31
N THR A 305 5.55 -9.59 -6.24
CA THR A 305 5.69 -9.94 -7.66
C THR A 305 7.17 -10.00 -8.00
N LYS A 306 7.58 -10.72 -9.04
CA LYS A 306 8.99 -10.89 -9.37
C LYS A 306 9.71 -9.58 -9.72
N ASP A 307 9.02 -8.68 -10.40
CA ASP A 307 9.55 -7.37 -10.80
C ASP A 307 9.23 -6.24 -9.79
N GLY A 308 8.60 -6.56 -8.66
CA GLY A 308 8.21 -5.61 -7.62
C GLY A 308 7.07 -4.64 -8.02
N LYS A 309 6.53 -4.76 -9.25
CA LYS A 309 5.48 -3.88 -9.78
C LYS A 309 4.10 -4.52 -9.67
N PRO A 310 3.02 -3.74 -9.46
CA PRO A 310 1.68 -4.29 -9.41
C PRO A 310 1.20 -4.76 -10.79
N PHE A 311 0.24 -5.67 -10.79
CA PHE A 311 -0.58 -5.99 -11.95
C PHE A 311 -1.86 -5.17 -11.86
N ILE A 312 -2.03 -4.21 -12.79
CA ILE A 312 -3.21 -3.37 -12.91
C ILE A 312 -3.63 -3.39 -14.38
N GLY A 313 -4.71 -4.11 -14.70
CA GLY A 313 -5.11 -4.24 -16.10
C GLY A 313 -6.26 -5.19 -16.31
N ARG A 314 -6.81 -5.16 -17.53
CA ARG A 314 -7.85 -6.07 -18.00
C ARG A 314 -7.29 -7.45 -18.30
N HIS A 315 -8.11 -8.46 -18.14
CA HIS A 315 -7.82 -9.79 -18.65
C HIS A 315 -7.68 -9.73 -20.19
N PRO A 316 -6.66 -10.38 -20.81
CA PRO A 316 -6.40 -10.25 -22.24
C PRO A 316 -7.58 -10.65 -23.13
N GLU A 317 -8.34 -11.67 -22.72
CA GLU A 317 -9.48 -12.23 -23.47
C GLU A 317 -10.84 -11.78 -22.92
N ASP A 318 -10.86 -11.04 -21.81
CA ASP A 318 -12.10 -10.64 -21.14
C ASP A 318 -12.00 -9.23 -20.52
N SER A 319 -12.37 -8.23 -21.29
CA SER A 319 -12.24 -6.81 -20.92
C SER A 319 -13.07 -6.37 -19.71
N GLY A 320 -14.07 -7.15 -19.32
CA GLY A 320 -14.91 -6.90 -18.12
C GLY A 320 -14.25 -7.34 -16.81
N LEU A 321 -13.18 -8.14 -16.90
CA LEU A 321 -12.43 -8.62 -15.74
C LEU A 321 -11.12 -7.85 -15.60
N ILE A 322 -10.95 -7.20 -14.45
CA ILE A 322 -9.79 -6.33 -14.16
C ILE A 322 -9.10 -6.83 -12.90
N PHE A 323 -7.78 -6.79 -12.89
CA PHE A 323 -6.96 -7.09 -11.73
C PHE A 323 -6.27 -5.83 -11.23
N ALA A 324 -6.17 -5.68 -9.91
CA ALA A 324 -5.41 -4.64 -9.22
C ALA A 324 -4.74 -5.24 -7.98
N ALA A 325 -3.62 -5.93 -8.16
CA ALA A 325 -2.94 -6.68 -7.11
C ALA A 325 -1.41 -6.67 -7.28
N GLY A 326 -0.68 -7.18 -6.29
CA GLY A 326 0.77 -7.23 -6.36
C GLY A 326 1.47 -5.90 -6.04
N HIS A 327 0.81 -5.00 -5.34
CA HIS A 327 1.37 -3.68 -4.98
C HIS A 327 2.54 -3.75 -3.98
N PHE A 328 2.90 -4.93 -3.52
CA PHE A 328 4.02 -5.22 -2.64
C PHE A 328 4.12 -4.25 -1.45
N ARG A 329 5.17 -3.43 -1.37
CA ARG A 329 5.41 -2.46 -0.30
C ARG A 329 4.60 -1.16 -0.49
N ASN A 330 4.10 -0.92 -1.70
CA ASN A 330 3.58 0.37 -2.15
C ASN A 330 2.05 0.46 -2.19
N GLY A 331 1.33 -0.54 -1.65
CA GLY A 331 -0.14 -0.58 -1.74
C GLY A 331 -0.83 0.63 -1.12
N ILE A 332 -0.30 1.19 -0.04
CA ILE A 332 -0.85 2.41 0.55
C ILE A 332 -0.59 3.59 -0.39
N LEU A 333 0.66 3.81 -0.76
CA LEU A 333 1.07 4.89 -1.68
C LEU A 333 0.25 4.88 -2.99
N LEU A 334 0.11 3.71 -3.61
CA LEU A 334 -0.47 3.58 -4.95
C LEU A 334 -2.01 3.52 -4.98
N ALA A 335 -2.68 3.45 -3.82
CA ALA A 335 -4.12 3.23 -3.77
C ALA A 335 -4.95 4.28 -4.52
N PRO A 336 -4.73 5.60 -4.41
CA PRO A 336 -5.51 6.60 -5.14
C PRO A 336 -5.37 6.46 -6.66
N ALA A 337 -4.13 6.39 -7.18
CA ALA A 337 -3.91 6.28 -8.63
C ALA A 337 -4.41 4.95 -9.19
N THR A 338 -4.25 3.84 -8.44
CA THR A 338 -4.81 2.54 -8.82
C THR A 338 -6.32 2.59 -8.92
N ALA A 339 -6.99 3.24 -7.97
CA ALA A 339 -8.45 3.35 -7.97
C ALA A 339 -8.96 4.16 -9.17
N VAL A 340 -8.32 5.29 -9.45
CA VAL A 340 -8.64 6.12 -10.62
C VAL A 340 -8.39 5.34 -11.91
N MET A 341 -7.24 4.68 -12.06
CA MET A 341 -6.91 3.89 -13.24
C MET A 341 -7.91 2.76 -13.50
N VAL A 342 -8.30 2.02 -12.43
CA VAL A 342 -9.29 0.94 -12.55
C VAL A 342 -10.68 1.48 -12.86
N ARG A 343 -11.10 2.59 -12.23
CA ARG A 343 -12.35 3.29 -12.57
C ARG A 343 -12.40 3.65 -14.05
N ASP A 344 -11.34 4.28 -14.56
CA ASP A 344 -11.26 4.73 -15.95
C ASP A 344 -11.31 3.55 -16.92
N MET A 345 -10.63 2.45 -16.59
CA MET A 345 -10.76 1.19 -17.32
C MET A 345 -12.20 0.69 -17.33
N ILE A 346 -12.87 0.62 -16.18
CA ILE A 346 -14.24 0.14 -16.05
C ILE A 346 -15.20 1.00 -16.87
N LEU A 347 -15.03 2.32 -16.86
CA LEU A 347 -15.88 3.26 -17.60
C LEU A 347 -15.51 3.41 -19.08
N GLY A 348 -14.45 2.74 -19.55
CA GLY A 348 -13.97 2.88 -20.92
C GLY A 348 -13.31 4.22 -21.20
N GLN A 349 -12.84 4.91 -20.17
CA GLN A 349 -12.09 6.16 -20.29
C GLN A 349 -10.62 5.88 -20.62
N GLN A 350 -9.94 6.90 -21.12
CA GLN A 350 -8.54 6.79 -21.51
C GLN A 350 -7.62 6.73 -20.29
N VAL A 351 -6.75 5.73 -20.24
CA VAL A 351 -5.67 5.60 -19.28
C VAL A 351 -4.34 5.98 -19.95
N LYS A 352 -3.38 6.48 -19.19
CA LYS A 352 -2.05 6.80 -19.71
C LYS A 352 -1.37 5.52 -20.20
N ARG A 353 -0.97 5.50 -21.48
CA ARG A 353 -0.46 4.30 -22.18
C ARG A 353 0.74 3.68 -21.47
N GLU A 354 1.67 4.51 -20.99
CA GLU A 354 2.87 4.06 -20.29
C GLU A 354 2.55 3.28 -19.01
N TRP A 355 1.45 3.65 -18.32
CA TRP A 355 0.98 2.93 -17.13
C TRP A 355 0.29 1.62 -17.51
N GLU A 356 -0.56 1.62 -18.56
CA GLU A 356 -1.18 0.40 -19.05
C GLU A 356 -0.13 -0.63 -19.48
N GLU A 357 0.91 -0.20 -20.20
CA GLU A 357 2.00 -1.08 -20.63
C GLU A 357 2.85 -1.58 -19.44
N ALA A 358 3.16 -0.72 -18.47
CA ALA A 358 3.98 -1.07 -17.31
C ALA A 358 3.31 -2.06 -16.36
N PHE A 359 1.98 -2.00 -16.23
CA PHE A 359 1.23 -2.76 -15.22
C PHE A 359 0.33 -3.85 -15.81
N ARG A 360 0.33 -4.06 -17.13
CA ARG A 360 -0.52 -5.06 -17.78
C ARG A 360 -0.31 -6.45 -17.19
N ILE A 361 -1.39 -7.22 -17.13
CA ILE A 361 -1.40 -8.50 -16.41
C ILE A 361 -0.71 -9.64 -17.17
N ASP A 362 -0.50 -9.50 -18.46
CA ASP A 362 0.19 -10.46 -19.34
C ASP A 362 1.64 -10.02 -19.65
N ARG A 363 2.19 -9.03 -18.91
CA ARG A 363 3.60 -8.63 -19.09
C ARG A 363 4.54 -9.75 -18.67
N LYS A 364 5.64 -9.88 -19.42
CA LYS A 364 6.75 -10.74 -18.99
C LYS A 364 7.43 -10.05 -17.81
N GLU A 365 7.37 -10.68 -16.63
CA GLU A 365 8.07 -10.19 -15.46
C GLU A 365 9.59 -10.24 -15.71
N ALA A 366 10.26 -9.09 -15.59
CA ALA A 366 11.71 -9.04 -15.58
C ALA A 366 12.20 -9.83 -14.35
N VAL A 367 13.13 -10.75 -14.58
CA VAL A 367 13.84 -11.43 -13.48
C VAL A 367 14.85 -10.43 -12.95
N HIS A 368 14.55 -9.77 -11.83
CA HIS A 368 15.61 -9.11 -11.06
C HIS A 368 16.42 -10.22 -10.36
N ILE A 369 17.61 -10.45 -10.90
CA ILE A 369 18.63 -11.32 -10.32
C ILE A 369 19.27 -10.59 -9.13
#